data_e246b4ae5d5afd4be7457c327316f2b0
#
_entry.id   e246b4ae5d5afd4be7457c327316f2b0
#
_cell.length_a   1.000
_cell.length_b   1.000
_cell.length_c   1.000
_cell.angle_alpha   90.00
_cell.angle_beta   90.00
_cell.angle_gamma   90.00
#
_symmetry.space_group_name_H-M   'P 1'
#
loop_
_entity.id
_entity.type
_entity.pdbx_description
1 polymer ?
#
loop_
_entity_poly.entity_id
_entity_poly.type
_entity_poly.pdbx_seq_one_letter_code
_entity_poly.pdbx_strand_id
1 'polypeptide(L)'
;MVSCTYLGISSSNVLSGATGLSLDYDVKMYKLTYNTVDTDSLPIIATGAFFIPTNTTCTDFPFAVYNHGTTLRKNDVPSNNNPEAIIGKVFSAGGYFVCMPDYIGMGDSPGFHPYVHAKSEATASVDMVRAAREYLSTTNFVDNNELFLTGYSQGGHACMATTKFINDENLQSEFNIVASAPCSGPYDLSGIMADTIISPTPYSNPGYIVYLLASYQLAYGNIFNSWSDVLYPPYDTIVPPFFSGNNTTLDMGLLNSLIPNQMSLLIRDTCLNNFINDSINKNHPWWHALIDNDNYDWLPLKPLRMYYCTADEQIAYTNALNAESTMNNNGALDVQAMNMGNNDHGGCILPALSSAFNWFQNLRTPCNISSSINRNLISYDVYPNPFTNELNVQFAEKVNLSVYTMDGKLLINKDDVQNIELVTSNWSKGIYIIKAKGSAAYQNAIITKL
;
A
#
# COMPACT_ATOMS: atom_id res chain seq x y z
N MET A 1 11.89 13.36 16.08
CA MET A 1 11.57 14.27 14.96
C MET A 1 12.68 15.30 14.81
N VAL A 2 13.08 15.63 13.57
CA VAL A 2 14.08 16.69 13.28
C VAL A 2 13.35 17.99 12.92
N SER A 3 12.38 17.92 12.01
CA SER A 3 11.55 19.06 11.61
C SER A 3 10.18 18.65 11.11
N CYS A 4 9.23 19.60 11.14
CA CYS A 4 7.90 19.43 10.57
C CYS A 4 7.54 20.71 9.80
N THR A 5 7.37 20.60 8.48
CA THR A 5 7.10 21.73 7.60
C THR A 5 5.70 21.62 7.00
N TYR A 6 4.87 22.64 7.19
CA TYR A 6 3.52 22.70 6.61
C TYR A 6 3.60 22.86 5.09
N LEU A 7 2.84 22.04 4.34
CA LEU A 7 2.82 22.03 2.88
C LEU A 7 1.51 22.53 2.27
N GLY A 8 0.41 22.50 3.02
CA GLY A 8 -0.87 22.95 2.50
C GLY A 8 -2.07 22.25 3.14
N ILE A 9 -3.26 22.63 2.64
CA ILE A 9 -4.55 22.08 3.07
C ILE A 9 -5.35 21.58 1.87
N SER A 10 -6.07 20.49 2.05
CA SER A 10 -7.02 19.94 1.08
C SER A 10 -8.41 19.90 1.71
N SER A 11 -9.42 20.35 0.99
CA SER A 11 -10.81 20.33 1.46
C SER A 11 -11.42 18.94 1.30
N SER A 12 -12.17 18.49 2.30
CA SER A 12 -12.94 17.23 2.27
C SER A 12 -13.94 17.22 1.09
N ASN A 13 -14.56 18.34 0.75
CA ASN A 13 -15.47 18.45 -0.38
C ASN A 13 -14.76 18.17 -1.72
N VAL A 14 -13.55 18.68 -1.90
CA VAL A 14 -12.74 18.44 -3.11
C VAL A 14 -12.33 16.98 -3.19
N LEU A 15 -11.85 16.40 -2.08
CA LEU A 15 -11.45 15.00 -2.00
C LEU A 15 -12.64 14.06 -2.23
N SER A 16 -13.80 14.35 -1.64
CA SER A 16 -15.05 13.59 -1.85
C SER A 16 -15.50 13.66 -3.31
N GLY A 17 -15.40 14.82 -3.94
CA GLY A 17 -15.74 15.00 -5.35
C GLY A 17 -14.82 14.22 -6.29
N ALA A 18 -13.52 14.17 -5.98
CA ALA A 18 -12.53 13.46 -6.78
C ALA A 18 -12.61 11.93 -6.62
N THR A 19 -13.01 11.42 -5.45
CA THR A 19 -12.98 9.99 -5.13
C THR A 19 -14.35 9.33 -5.10
N GLY A 20 -15.43 10.11 -5.03
CA GLY A 20 -16.78 9.61 -4.81
C GLY A 20 -17.05 9.10 -3.38
N LEU A 21 -16.05 9.16 -2.49
CA LEU A 21 -16.18 8.77 -1.08
C LEU A 21 -16.81 9.91 -0.27
N SER A 22 -17.55 9.57 0.79
CA SER A 22 -17.98 10.56 1.78
C SER A 22 -16.85 10.76 2.80
N LEU A 23 -16.18 11.89 2.71
CA LEU A 23 -15.03 12.22 3.56
C LEU A 23 -15.37 13.40 4.46
N ASP A 24 -15.01 13.30 5.74
CA ASP A 24 -15.55 14.16 6.78
C ASP A 24 -14.66 15.35 7.11
N TYR A 25 -13.34 15.21 6.92
CA TYR A 25 -12.36 16.16 7.45
C TYR A 25 -11.57 16.83 6.33
N ASP A 26 -11.34 18.13 6.46
CA ASP A 26 -10.27 18.78 5.71
C ASP A 26 -8.93 18.25 6.19
N VAL A 27 -7.89 18.30 5.36
CA VAL A 27 -6.61 17.66 5.65
C VAL A 27 -5.47 18.67 5.53
N LYS A 28 -4.70 18.83 6.59
CA LYS A 28 -3.40 19.50 6.54
C LYS A 28 -2.31 18.50 6.22
N MET A 29 -1.44 18.87 5.29
CA MET A 29 -0.28 18.08 4.90
C MET A 29 1.00 18.74 5.41
N TYR A 30 1.88 17.91 5.94
CA TYR A 30 3.20 18.31 6.44
C TYR A 30 4.28 17.39 5.85
N LYS A 31 5.50 17.92 5.71
CA LYS A 31 6.71 17.13 5.52
C LYS A 31 7.38 16.94 6.88
N LEU A 32 7.50 15.70 7.31
CA LEU A 32 8.31 15.34 8.48
C LEU A 32 9.73 14.98 8.02
N THR A 33 10.74 15.49 8.73
CA THR A 33 12.10 14.97 8.71
C THR A 33 12.39 14.32 10.05
N TYR A 34 12.87 13.09 10.03
CA TYR A 34 13.02 12.29 11.25
C TYR A 34 14.29 11.43 11.20
N ASN A 35 14.74 11.01 12.38
CA ASN A 35 15.84 10.08 12.53
C ASN A 35 15.31 8.65 12.38
N THR A 36 16.07 7.83 11.68
CA THR A 36 15.88 6.38 11.54
C THR A 36 17.25 5.72 11.43
N VAL A 37 17.32 4.48 10.97
CA VAL A 37 18.56 3.75 10.75
C VAL A 37 18.68 3.31 9.29
N ASP A 38 19.92 3.22 8.80
CA ASP A 38 20.23 2.67 7.49
C ASP A 38 20.30 1.12 7.52
N THR A 39 20.75 0.52 6.42
CA THR A 39 20.92 -0.95 6.29
C THR A 39 21.90 -1.54 7.29
N ASP A 40 22.89 -0.78 7.72
CA ASP A 40 23.91 -1.16 8.73
C ASP A 40 23.49 -0.82 10.16
N SER A 41 22.23 -0.36 10.35
CA SER A 41 21.69 0.11 11.63
C SER A 41 22.40 1.39 12.16
N LEU A 42 23.03 2.16 11.28
CA LEU A 42 23.62 3.46 11.63
C LEU A 42 22.58 4.58 11.49
N PRO A 43 22.68 5.63 12.32
CA PRO A 43 21.73 6.74 12.28
C PRO A 43 21.71 7.44 10.91
N ILE A 44 20.52 7.63 10.35
CA ILE A 44 20.26 8.36 9.11
C ILE A 44 19.02 9.22 9.26
N ILE A 45 18.87 10.27 8.47
CA ILE A 45 17.61 11.01 8.37
C ILE A 45 16.76 10.47 7.22
N ALA A 46 15.45 10.46 7.44
CA ALA A 46 14.45 10.21 6.41
C ALA A 46 13.39 11.31 6.40
N THR A 47 12.60 11.37 5.33
CA THR A 47 11.44 12.24 5.20
C THR A 47 10.18 11.43 4.93
N GLY A 48 9.04 12.07 5.10
CA GLY A 48 7.74 11.51 4.76
C GLY A 48 6.63 12.55 4.83
N ALA A 49 5.50 12.25 4.19
CA ALA A 49 4.31 13.07 4.26
C ALA A 49 3.47 12.69 5.48
N PHE A 50 3.11 13.69 6.28
CA PHE A 50 2.23 13.53 7.44
C PHE A 50 0.95 14.32 7.23
N PHE A 51 -0.20 13.66 7.42
CA PHE A 51 -1.51 14.24 7.19
C PHE A 51 -2.32 14.25 8.47
N ILE A 52 -2.98 15.37 8.73
CA ILE A 52 -3.77 15.61 9.94
C ILE A 52 -5.18 16.04 9.56
N PRO A 53 -6.23 15.34 10.04
CA PRO A 53 -7.59 15.80 9.93
C PRO A 53 -7.75 17.18 10.59
N THR A 54 -8.49 18.08 9.95
CA THR A 54 -8.70 19.43 10.47
C THR A 54 -10.12 19.91 10.15
N ASN A 55 -10.46 21.13 10.54
CA ASN A 55 -11.81 21.68 10.45
C ASN A 55 -12.82 20.82 11.22
N THR A 56 -12.46 20.43 12.44
CA THR A 56 -13.22 19.54 13.30
C THR A 56 -13.02 19.90 14.76
N THR A 57 -14.00 19.55 15.61
CA THR A 57 -13.89 19.57 17.06
C THR A 57 -13.29 18.27 17.62
N CYS A 58 -13.12 17.26 16.76
CA CYS A 58 -12.47 16.02 17.11
C CYS A 58 -10.96 16.21 17.20
N THR A 59 -10.36 15.69 18.24
CA THR A 59 -8.91 15.74 18.48
C THR A 59 -8.28 14.36 18.59
N ASP A 60 -9.09 13.31 18.65
CA ASP A 60 -8.68 11.94 18.93
C ASP A 60 -8.85 11.07 17.67
N PHE A 61 -7.72 10.62 17.09
CA PHE A 61 -7.72 9.84 15.86
C PHE A 61 -6.71 8.68 15.91
N PRO A 62 -7.01 7.56 15.22
CA PRO A 62 -6.03 6.50 14.98
C PRO A 62 -4.94 6.94 14.01
N PHE A 63 -3.82 6.22 14.02
CA PHE A 63 -2.83 6.30 12.96
C PHE A 63 -3.13 5.32 11.81
N ALA A 64 -2.86 5.77 10.59
CA ALA A 64 -2.67 4.89 9.44
C ALA A 64 -1.28 5.14 8.83
N VAL A 65 -0.56 4.08 8.48
CA VAL A 65 0.65 4.16 7.67
C VAL A 65 0.31 3.65 6.27
N TYR A 66 0.57 4.47 5.27
CA TYR A 66 0.53 4.06 3.88
C TYR A 66 1.95 4.03 3.32
N ASN A 67 2.40 2.86 2.94
CA ASN A 67 3.68 2.63 2.28
C ASN A 67 3.50 2.77 0.76
N HIS A 68 4.28 3.66 0.13
CA HIS A 68 4.14 3.95 -1.30
C HIS A 68 4.77 2.88 -2.19
N GLY A 69 4.36 2.85 -3.45
CA GLY A 69 4.84 1.93 -4.46
C GLY A 69 6.23 2.29 -5.02
N THR A 70 6.70 1.51 -5.98
CA THR A 70 8.04 1.63 -6.56
C THR A 70 8.24 2.92 -7.33
N THR A 71 9.29 3.66 -7.00
CA THR A 71 9.81 4.76 -7.80
C THR A 71 11.33 4.74 -7.84
N LEU A 72 11.93 5.21 -8.94
CA LEU A 72 13.38 5.39 -9.09
C LEU A 72 13.80 6.83 -8.87
N ARG A 73 12.90 7.79 -9.07
CA ARG A 73 13.21 9.21 -8.93
C ARG A 73 13.14 9.60 -7.48
N LYS A 74 14.30 10.02 -6.95
CA LYS A 74 14.45 10.38 -5.54
C LYS A 74 13.45 11.42 -5.03
N ASN A 75 13.00 12.32 -5.89
CA ASN A 75 12.06 13.39 -5.58
C ASN A 75 10.58 13.05 -5.84
N ASP A 76 10.29 11.86 -6.39
CA ASP A 76 8.92 11.40 -6.68
C ASP A 76 8.35 10.63 -5.48
N VAL A 77 8.16 11.33 -4.40
CA VAL A 77 7.81 10.78 -3.08
C VAL A 77 6.65 11.55 -2.44
N PRO A 78 5.93 10.93 -1.49
CA PRO A 78 4.80 11.55 -0.82
C PRO A 78 5.10 12.91 -0.18
N SER A 79 6.26 13.09 0.46
CA SER A 79 6.62 14.36 1.11
C SER A 79 6.78 15.54 0.14
N ASN A 80 6.97 15.25 -1.15
CA ASN A 80 6.98 16.24 -2.23
C ASN A 80 5.62 16.35 -2.94
N ASN A 81 4.55 15.80 -2.32
CA ASN A 81 3.19 15.83 -2.83
C ASN A 81 3.06 15.23 -4.23
N ASN A 82 3.71 14.09 -4.45
CA ASN A 82 3.55 13.31 -5.67
C ASN A 82 2.10 12.81 -5.85
N PRO A 83 1.70 12.26 -7.01
CA PRO A 83 0.33 11.79 -7.23
C PRO A 83 -0.17 10.79 -6.19
N GLU A 84 0.69 9.96 -5.62
CA GLU A 84 0.32 8.95 -4.63
C GLU A 84 -0.04 9.54 -3.25
N ALA A 85 0.39 10.78 -2.96
CA ALA A 85 0.01 11.51 -1.76
C ALA A 85 -1.51 11.72 -1.61
N ILE A 86 -2.30 11.55 -2.68
CA ILE A 86 -3.77 11.58 -2.62
C ILE A 86 -4.32 10.50 -1.69
N ILE A 87 -3.66 9.35 -1.59
CA ILE A 87 -4.09 8.23 -0.72
C ILE A 87 -4.02 8.67 0.74
N GLY A 88 -2.92 9.28 1.15
CA GLY A 88 -2.79 9.83 2.51
C GLY A 88 -3.83 10.91 2.82
N LYS A 89 -4.15 11.77 1.85
CA LYS A 89 -5.22 12.77 2.00
C LYS A 89 -6.59 12.12 2.19
N VAL A 90 -6.89 11.06 1.43
CA VAL A 90 -8.17 10.32 1.53
C VAL A 90 -8.31 9.64 2.89
N PHE A 91 -7.28 8.90 3.32
CA PHE A 91 -7.30 8.25 4.64
C PHE A 91 -7.42 9.30 5.76
N SER A 92 -6.69 10.40 5.67
CA SER A 92 -6.77 11.46 6.68
C SER A 92 -8.14 12.14 6.69
N ALA A 93 -8.73 12.41 5.52
CA ALA A 93 -10.09 12.92 5.42
C ALA A 93 -11.16 11.91 5.91
N GLY A 94 -10.82 10.64 5.94
CA GLY A 94 -11.60 9.55 6.57
C GLY A 94 -11.40 9.43 8.07
N GLY A 95 -10.56 10.25 8.70
CA GLY A 95 -10.38 10.32 10.15
C GLY A 95 -9.19 9.54 10.69
N TYR A 96 -8.03 9.66 10.04
CA TYR A 96 -6.75 9.12 10.49
C TYR A 96 -5.66 10.19 10.52
N PHE A 97 -4.74 10.13 11.47
CA PHE A 97 -3.40 10.67 11.28
C PHE A 97 -2.68 9.73 10.31
N VAL A 98 -2.17 10.27 9.19
CA VAL A 98 -1.56 9.40 8.19
C VAL A 98 -0.09 9.69 8.03
N CYS A 99 0.73 8.66 8.16
CA CYS A 99 2.14 8.68 7.83
C CYS A 99 2.38 8.00 6.48
N MET A 100 3.07 8.69 5.58
CA MET A 100 3.57 8.11 4.33
C MET A 100 5.09 8.31 4.31
N PRO A 101 5.89 7.33 4.77
CA PRO A 101 7.35 7.41 4.73
C PRO A 101 7.83 7.45 3.27
N ASP A 102 8.82 8.29 2.98
CA ASP A 102 9.48 8.32 1.67
C ASP A 102 10.52 7.17 1.52
N TYR A 103 10.80 6.45 2.59
CA TYR A 103 11.89 5.52 2.82
C TYR A 103 13.28 6.17 2.86
N ILE A 104 14.28 5.42 3.35
CA ILE A 104 15.67 5.89 3.30
C ILE A 104 16.20 5.91 1.86
N GLY A 105 17.11 6.86 1.57
CA GLY A 105 17.61 7.06 0.22
C GLY A 105 16.67 7.81 -0.72
N MET A 106 15.43 8.07 -0.31
CA MET A 106 14.42 8.82 -1.06
C MET A 106 14.10 10.16 -0.38
N GLY A 107 13.43 11.07 -1.09
CA GLY A 107 13.17 12.42 -0.60
C GLY A 107 14.44 13.16 -0.25
N ASP A 108 14.53 13.69 0.98
CA ASP A 108 15.75 14.39 1.46
C ASP A 108 16.73 13.43 2.17
N SER A 109 16.42 12.13 2.27
CA SER A 109 17.34 11.15 2.84
C SER A 109 18.58 11.00 1.97
N PRO A 110 19.81 10.96 2.53
CA PRO A 110 21.01 10.75 1.74
C PRO A 110 21.10 9.32 1.17
N GLY A 111 21.92 9.13 0.17
CA GLY A 111 22.23 7.83 -0.40
C GLY A 111 21.21 7.32 -1.40
N PHE A 112 21.27 6.02 -1.65
CA PHE A 112 20.43 5.27 -2.56
C PHE A 112 19.37 4.47 -1.77
N HIS A 113 18.17 4.28 -2.34
CA HIS A 113 17.08 3.55 -1.70
C HIS A 113 17.33 2.04 -1.73
N PRO A 114 17.35 1.36 -0.57
CA PRO A 114 17.37 -0.12 -0.50
C PRO A 114 15.99 -0.70 -0.78
N TYR A 115 15.64 -0.78 -2.05
CA TYR A 115 14.36 -1.24 -2.58
C TYR A 115 14.02 -2.66 -2.11
N VAL A 116 12.81 -2.87 -1.58
CA VAL A 116 12.33 -4.16 -1.06
C VAL A 116 13.30 -4.76 -0.01
N HIS A 117 13.91 -3.90 0.81
CA HIS A 117 14.69 -4.31 1.97
C HIS A 117 13.82 -4.19 3.22
N ALA A 118 13.30 -5.31 3.69
CA ALA A 118 12.26 -5.41 4.71
C ALA A 118 12.56 -4.60 5.98
N LYS A 119 13.79 -4.73 6.50
CA LYS A 119 14.19 -4.04 7.74
C LYS A 119 14.17 -2.52 7.59
N SER A 120 14.74 -1.98 6.50
CA SER A 120 14.80 -0.52 6.31
C SER A 120 13.43 0.10 5.99
N GLU A 121 12.56 -0.60 5.29
CA GLU A 121 11.18 -0.18 5.06
C GLU A 121 10.39 -0.14 6.37
N ALA A 122 10.55 -1.15 7.22
CA ALA A 122 9.89 -1.24 8.51
C ALA A 122 10.39 -0.17 9.49
N THR A 123 11.72 0.01 9.63
CA THR A 123 12.28 1.02 10.54
C THR A 123 11.89 2.44 10.11
N ALA A 124 11.93 2.75 8.81
CA ALA A 124 11.47 4.04 8.30
C ALA A 124 9.99 4.31 8.65
N SER A 125 9.15 3.27 8.58
CA SER A 125 7.72 3.37 8.87
C SER A 125 7.44 3.59 10.36
N VAL A 126 8.02 2.78 11.26
CA VAL A 126 7.79 2.91 12.71
C VAL A 126 8.40 4.20 13.27
N ASP A 127 9.59 4.61 12.80
CA ASP A 127 10.24 5.83 13.25
C ASP A 127 9.51 7.09 12.77
N MET A 128 8.84 7.03 11.61
CA MET A 128 7.98 8.11 11.18
C MET A 128 6.75 8.27 12.10
N VAL A 129 6.12 7.17 12.54
CA VAL A 129 5.02 7.24 13.52
C VAL A 129 5.50 7.83 14.84
N ARG A 130 6.69 7.44 15.33
CA ARG A 130 7.31 8.04 16.52
C ARG A 130 7.50 9.55 16.37
N ALA A 131 8.01 9.97 15.22
CA ALA A 131 8.19 11.40 14.90
C ALA A 131 6.87 12.16 14.81
N ALA A 132 5.85 11.55 14.23
CA ALA A 132 4.51 12.13 14.16
C ALA A 132 3.87 12.26 15.56
N ARG A 133 4.02 11.27 16.43
CA ARG A 133 3.60 11.33 17.84
C ARG A 133 4.29 12.46 18.61
N GLU A 134 5.60 12.63 18.37
CA GLU A 134 6.36 13.74 18.96
C GLU A 134 5.81 15.10 18.49
N TYR A 135 5.48 15.25 17.20
CA TYR A 135 4.84 16.47 16.70
C TYR A 135 3.46 16.68 17.34
N LEU A 136 2.61 15.65 17.39
CA LEU A 136 1.27 15.73 17.96
C LEU A 136 1.30 16.15 19.45
N SER A 137 2.34 15.76 20.19
CA SER A 137 2.50 16.18 21.60
C SER A 137 2.64 17.69 21.79
N THR A 138 2.94 18.43 20.72
CA THR A 138 2.98 19.92 20.71
C THR A 138 1.65 20.55 20.32
N THR A 139 0.62 19.75 20.08
CA THR A 139 -0.71 20.16 19.62
C THR A 139 -1.80 19.73 20.60
N ASN A 140 -3.06 20.00 20.28
CA ASN A 140 -4.20 19.48 21.04
C ASN A 140 -4.70 18.12 20.51
N PHE A 141 -4.06 17.56 19.48
CA PHE A 141 -4.42 16.26 18.93
C PHE A 141 -3.87 15.12 19.79
N VAL A 142 -4.62 14.03 19.85
CA VAL A 142 -4.31 12.84 20.65
C VAL A 142 -4.33 11.61 19.73
N ASP A 143 -3.27 10.80 19.79
CA ASP A 143 -3.26 9.45 19.24
C ASP A 143 -4.11 8.54 20.13
N ASN A 144 -5.15 7.91 19.59
CA ASN A 144 -6.00 6.97 20.32
C ASN A 144 -5.36 5.58 20.50
N ASN A 145 -4.10 5.45 20.11
CA ASN A 145 -3.30 4.22 20.17
C ASN A 145 -3.81 3.09 19.26
N GLU A 146 -4.57 3.37 18.24
CA GLU A 146 -4.91 2.42 17.19
C GLU A 146 -4.01 2.66 15.97
N LEU A 147 -3.40 1.59 15.45
CA LEU A 147 -2.54 1.64 14.28
C LEU A 147 -3.08 0.74 13.17
N PHE A 148 -3.20 1.30 11.98
CA PHE A 148 -3.56 0.61 10.75
C PHE A 148 -2.41 0.70 9.74
N LEU A 149 -2.08 -0.41 9.09
CA LEU A 149 -0.96 -0.48 8.15
C LEU A 149 -1.48 -0.90 6.77
N THR A 150 -1.10 -0.16 5.72
CA THR A 150 -1.41 -0.54 4.34
C THR A 150 -0.32 -0.05 3.38
N GLY A 151 -0.38 -0.48 2.15
CA GLY A 151 0.52 -0.10 1.08
C GLY A 151 0.30 -0.97 -0.15
N TYR A 152 0.77 -0.50 -1.31
CA TYR A 152 0.54 -1.18 -2.59
C TYR A 152 1.87 -1.53 -3.28
N SER A 153 1.96 -2.71 -3.90
CA SER A 153 3.15 -3.16 -4.63
C SER A 153 4.38 -3.26 -3.70
N GLN A 154 5.48 -2.52 -3.95
CA GLN A 154 6.55 -2.35 -2.97
C GLN A 154 5.99 -1.95 -1.61
N GLY A 155 5.02 -1.04 -1.58
CA GLY A 155 4.36 -0.63 -0.34
C GLY A 155 3.58 -1.75 0.34
N GLY A 156 3.09 -2.74 -0.41
CA GLY A 156 2.52 -3.96 0.13
C GLY A 156 3.57 -4.81 0.85
N HIS A 157 4.77 -4.95 0.27
CA HIS A 157 5.91 -5.58 0.94
C HIS A 157 6.30 -4.82 2.20
N ALA A 158 6.46 -3.50 2.13
CA ALA A 158 6.80 -2.65 3.27
C ALA A 158 5.75 -2.69 4.39
N CYS A 159 4.46 -2.74 4.04
CA CYS A 159 3.37 -2.92 5.00
C CYS A 159 3.50 -4.27 5.74
N MET A 160 3.75 -5.35 5.01
CA MET A 160 3.95 -6.69 5.60
C MET A 160 5.21 -6.72 6.47
N ALA A 161 6.32 -6.16 5.97
CA ALA A 161 7.58 -6.05 6.71
C ALA A 161 7.42 -5.24 8.00
N THR A 162 6.70 -4.11 7.97
CA THR A 162 6.42 -3.28 9.15
C THR A 162 5.56 -4.04 10.17
N THR A 163 4.54 -4.78 9.70
CA THR A 163 3.69 -5.60 10.58
C THR A 163 4.50 -6.69 11.27
N LYS A 164 5.33 -7.41 10.49
CA LYS A 164 6.22 -8.45 11.00
C LYS A 164 7.25 -7.89 11.97
N PHE A 165 7.89 -6.77 11.63
CA PHE A 165 8.89 -6.10 12.46
C PHE A 165 8.33 -5.69 13.84
N ILE A 166 7.12 -5.10 13.89
CA ILE A 166 6.45 -4.75 15.16
C ILE A 166 6.21 -6.01 16.01
N ASN A 167 5.88 -7.14 15.37
CA ASN A 167 5.69 -8.41 16.04
C ASN A 167 7.01 -8.98 16.57
N ASP A 168 8.02 -9.08 15.74
CA ASP A 168 9.29 -9.76 16.04
C ASP A 168 10.12 -8.98 17.08
N GLU A 169 10.06 -7.64 17.05
CA GLU A 169 10.73 -6.76 18.01
C GLU A 169 9.91 -6.53 19.31
N ASN A 170 8.76 -7.21 19.46
CA ASN A 170 7.87 -7.09 20.61
C ASN A 170 7.41 -5.64 20.90
N LEU A 171 7.11 -4.89 19.81
CA LEU A 171 6.70 -3.47 19.90
C LEU A 171 5.18 -3.28 20.01
N GLN A 172 4.39 -4.34 20.26
CA GLN A 172 2.93 -4.28 20.30
C GLN A 172 2.37 -3.36 21.39
N SER A 173 3.13 -3.11 22.46
CA SER A 173 2.75 -2.15 23.50
C SER A 173 2.91 -0.70 23.05
N GLU A 174 3.84 -0.43 22.14
CA GLU A 174 4.05 0.89 21.52
C GLU A 174 3.15 1.10 20.30
N PHE A 175 2.98 0.05 19.51
CA PHE A 175 2.22 0.05 18.26
C PHE A 175 1.07 -0.96 18.32
N ASN A 176 -0.07 -0.53 18.83
CA ASN A 176 -1.25 -1.40 18.88
C ASN A 176 -1.87 -1.51 17.48
N ILE A 177 -1.37 -2.44 16.67
CA ILE A 177 -1.94 -2.74 15.36
C ILE A 177 -3.37 -3.26 15.55
N VAL A 178 -4.32 -2.60 14.92
CA VAL A 178 -5.71 -3.05 14.82
C VAL A 178 -5.89 -3.96 13.61
N ALA A 179 -5.32 -3.56 12.47
CA ALA A 179 -5.37 -4.33 11.23
C ALA A 179 -4.24 -3.93 10.28
N SER A 180 -3.80 -4.89 9.45
CA SER A 180 -2.84 -4.68 8.37
C SER A 180 -3.43 -5.13 7.03
N ALA A 181 -3.30 -4.29 6.01
CA ALA A 181 -3.84 -4.48 4.66
C ALA A 181 -2.75 -4.34 3.59
N PRO A 182 -1.77 -5.26 3.50
CA PRO A 182 -0.81 -5.26 2.42
C PRO A 182 -1.48 -5.63 1.09
N CYS A 183 -1.25 -4.82 0.04
CA CYS A 183 -1.91 -4.97 -1.26
C CYS A 183 -0.89 -5.29 -2.35
N SER A 184 -1.12 -6.36 -3.14
CA SER A 184 -0.32 -6.78 -4.30
C SER A 184 1.20 -6.70 -4.06
N GLY A 185 1.66 -7.15 -2.89
CA GLY A 185 3.08 -7.11 -2.51
C GLY A 185 3.82 -8.41 -2.79
N PRO A 186 5.14 -8.36 -3.06
CA PRO A 186 5.99 -9.53 -3.21
C PRO A 186 6.41 -10.06 -1.84
N TYR A 187 5.59 -10.93 -1.23
CA TYR A 187 5.81 -11.43 0.14
C TYR A 187 6.77 -12.62 0.20
N ASP A 188 6.79 -13.44 -0.85
CA ASP A 188 7.63 -14.63 -1.03
C ASP A 188 8.63 -14.38 -2.17
N LEU A 189 9.71 -13.70 -1.83
CA LEU A 189 10.75 -13.31 -2.79
C LEU A 189 11.60 -14.49 -3.21
N SER A 190 11.96 -15.36 -2.25
CA SER A 190 12.85 -16.50 -2.48
C SER A 190 12.14 -17.75 -3.05
N GLY A 191 10.82 -17.72 -3.16
CA GLY A 191 10.00 -18.75 -3.77
C GLY A 191 9.25 -18.20 -4.98
N ILE A 192 8.01 -17.75 -4.79
CA ILE A 192 7.07 -17.37 -5.87
C ILE A 192 7.67 -16.31 -6.81
N MET A 193 8.31 -15.25 -6.27
CA MET A 193 8.87 -14.20 -7.12
C MET A 193 10.12 -14.65 -7.85
N ALA A 194 11.02 -15.38 -7.18
CA ALA A 194 12.20 -15.96 -7.83
C ALA A 194 11.79 -16.88 -8.98
N ASP A 195 10.86 -17.81 -8.77
CA ASP A 195 10.36 -18.73 -9.81
C ASP A 195 9.73 -17.97 -10.98
N THR A 196 9.00 -16.90 -10.71
CA THR A 196 8.40 -16.03 -11.74
C THR A 196 9.49 -15.38 -12.60
N ILE A 197 10.53 -14.84 -11.97
CA ILE A 197 11.59 -14.06 -12.61
C ILE A 197 12.54 -14.94 -13.42
N ILE A 198 12.92 -16.12 -12.90
CA ILE A 198 13.82 -17.04 -13.61
C ILE A 198 13.11 -17.87 -14.68
N SER A 199 11.79 -17.80 -14.74
CA SER A 199 11.00 -18.45 -15.80
C SER A 199 11.49 -17.98 -17.20
N PRO A 200 11.43 -18.85 -18.22
CA PRO A 200 11.71 -18.45 -19.59
C PRO A 200 10.67 -17.44 -20.16
N THR A 201 9.56 -17.25 -19.47
CA THR A 201 8.53 -16.25 -19.85
C THR A 201 9.07 -14.84 -19.63
N PRO A 202 8.91 -13.92 -20.61
CA PRO A 202 9.30 -12.52 -20.43
C PRO A 202 8.62 -11.90 -19.22
N TYR A 203 9.40 -11.21 -18.38
CA TYR A 203 8.89 -10.51 -17.21
C TYR A 203 8.56 -9.05 -17.56
N SER A 204 7.38 -8.57 -17.19
CA SER A 204 6.86 -7.25 -17.61
C SER A 204 7.71 -6.06 -17.18
N ASN A 205 8.39 -6.17 -16.02
CA ASN A 205 9.16 -5.09 -15.41
C ASN A 205 10.60 -5.51 -15.03
N PRO A 206 11.47 -5.75 -16.01
CA PRO A 206 12.84 -6.23 -15.77
C PRO A 206 13.67 -5.24 -14.92
N GLY A 207 13.31 -3.96 -14.91
CA GLY A 207 13.94 -2.93 -14.08
C GLY A 207 13.88 -3.21 -12.57
N TYR A 208 12.86 -3.94 -12.10
CA TYR A 208 12.76 -4.32 -10.69
C TYR A 208 13.90 -5.25 -10.27
N ILE A 209 14.37 -6.11 -11.16
CA ILE A 209 15.42 -7.08 -10.87
C ILE A 209 16.77 -6.39 -10.70
N VAL A 210 17.11 -5.47 -11.61
CA VAL A 210 18.35 -4.69 -11.47
C VAL A 210 18.26 -3.71 -10.29
N TYR A 211 17.05 -3.27 -9.92
CA TYR A 211 16.84 -2.48 -8.72
C TYR A 211 17.08 -3.31 -7.45
N LEU A 212 16.57 -4.55 -7.38
CA LEU A 212 16.88 -5.48 -6.28
C LEU A 212 18.37 -5.75 -6.18
N LEU A 213 19.05 -6.03 -7.29
CA LEU A 213 20.50 -6.28 -7.30
C LEU A 213 21.27 -5.07 -6.77
N ALA A 214 20.94 -3.85 -7.19
CA ALA A 214 21.56 -2.63 -6.70
C ALA A 214 21.32 -2.42 -5.19
N SER A 215 20.08 -2.66 -4.75
CA SER A 215 19.64 -2.47 -3.36
C SER A 215 20.26 -3.49 -2.42
N TYR A 216 20.30 -4.75 -2.84
CA TYR A 216 20.91 -5.80 -2.04
C TYR A 216 22.45 -5.71 -2.06
N GLN A 217 23.05 -5.20 -3.15
CA GLN A 217 24.48 -4.84 -3.11
C GLN A 217 24.76 -3.75 -2.08
N LEU A 218 23.88 -2.75 -1.95
CA LEU A 218 23.98 -1.72 -0.92
C LEU A 218 23.84 -2.32 0.49
N ALA A 219 22.84 -3.19 0.69
CA ALA A 219 22.51 -3.72 2.01
C ALA A 219 23.45 -4.82 2.50
N TYR A 220 23.93 -5.68 1.60
CA TYR A 220 24.71 -6.89 1.98
C TYR A 220 26.15 -6.85 1.51
N GLY A 221 26.48 -6.03 0.50
CA GLY A 221 27.86 -5.85 0.02
C GLY A 221 28.49 -7.01 -0.76
N ASN A 222 27.76 -8.12 -0.94
CA ASN A 222 28.27 -9.38 -1.50
C ASN A 222 27.48 -9.92 -2.70
N ILE A 223 26.64 -9.10 -3.31
CA ILE A 223 25.78 -9.51 -4.43
C ILE A 223 26.55 -9.55 -5.73
N PHE A 224 27.43 -8.58 -5.97
CA PHE A 224 28.38 -8.53 -7.09
C PHE A 224 29.54 -7.60 -6.78
N ASN A 225 30.66 -7.72 -7.53
CA ASN A 225 31.78 -6.78 -7.39
C ASN A 225 31.62 -5.59 -8.34
N SER A 226 31.12 -5.84 -9.56
CA SER A 226 30.87 -4.80 -10.56
C SER A 226 29.66 -5.18 -11.42
N TRP A 227 29.03 -4.19 -12.03
CA TRP A 227 27.90 -4.44 -12.94
C TRP A 227 28.33 -5.29 -14.16
N SER A 228 29.57 -5.17 -14.62
CA SER A 228 30.10 -5.99 -15.71
C SER A 228 30.28 -7.47 -15.35
N ASP A 229 30.26 -7.84 -14.07
CA ASP A 229 30.26 -9.25 -13.65
C ASP A 229 28.88 -9.89 -13.75
N VAL A 230 27.83 -9.07 -13.65
CA VAL A 230 26.43 -9.53 -13.60
C VAL A 230 25.72 -9.34 -14.93
N LEU A 231 25.87 -8.16 -15.56
CA LEU A 231 25.11 -7.78 -16.73
C LEU A 231 25.93 -7.96 -18.03
N TYR A 232 25.24 -8.34 -19.09
CA TYR A 232 25.81 -8.29 -20.43
C TYR A 232 26.00 -6.86 -20.91
N PRO A 233 27.04 -6.56 -21.73
CA PRO A 233 27.09 -5.32 -22.47
C PRO A 233 25.91 -5.20 -23.45
N PRO A 234 25.33 -4.00 -23.62
CA PRO A 234 25.72 -2.71 -23.04
C PRO A 234 25.05 -2.40 -21.69
N TYR A 235 24.32 -3.33 -21.09
CA TYR A 235 23.47 -3.10 -19.91
C TYR A 235 24.31 -2.78 -18.65
N ASP A 236 25.52 -3.31 -18.57
CA ASP A 236 26.50 -3.00 -17.53
C ASP A 236 26.91 -1.51 -17.45
N THR A 237 26.66 -0.75 -18.53
CA THR A 237 26.88 0.70 -18.59
C THR A 237 25.58 1.52 -18.60
N ILE A 238 24.49 0.95 -19.10
CA ILE A 238 23.16 1.59 -19.16
C ILE A 238 22.50 1.66 -17.79
N VAL A 239 22.60 0.58 -17.00
CA VAL A 239 21.88 0.40 -15.73
C VAL A 239 22.41 1.27 -14.57
N PRO A 240 23.72 1.38 -14.32
CA PRO A 240 24.25 2.06 -13.13
C PRO A 240 23.79 3.51 -12.90
N PRO A 241 23.61 4.35 -13.94
CA PRO A 241 23.15 5.73 -13.76
C PRO A 241 21.80 5.87 -13.06
N PHE A 242 20.90 4.86 -13.18
CA PHE A 242 19.59 4.86 -12.54
C PHE A 242 19.70 4.75 -11.00
N PHE A 243 20.79 4.20 -10.49
CA PHE A 243 20.99 3.86 -9.09
C PHE A 243 22.10 4.70 -8.42
N SER A 244 22.33 5.91 -8.93
CA SER A 244 23.39 6.81 -8.43
C SER A 244 23.10 7.43 -7.04
N GLY A 245 21.91 7.23 -6.47
CA GLY A 245 21.47 7.87 -5.21
C GLY A 245 21.04 9.34 -5.35
N ASN A 246 21.28 9.96 -6.50
CA ASN A 246 20.86 11.34 -6.81
C ASN A 246 19.95 11.41 -8.05
N ASN A 247 19.39 10.28 -8.46
CA ASN A 247 18.54 10.20 -9.63
C ASN A 247 17.21 10.93 -9.40
N THR A 248 16.94 11.99 -10.16
CA THR A 248 15.68 12.77 -10.13
C THR A 248 14.94 12.77 -11.46
N THR A 249 15.49 12.16 -12.51
CA THR A 249 14.97 12.26 -13.87
C THR A 249 14.74 10.93 -14.57
N LEU A 250 15.55 9.90 -14.25
CA LEU A 250 15.44 8.58 -14.87
C LEU A 250 14.37 7.75 -14.13
N ASP A 251 13.36 7.32 -14.82
CA ASP A 251 12.25 6.54 -14.22
C ASP A 251 12.27 5.07 -14.65
N MET A 252 11.38 4.28 -14.03
CA MET A 252 11.26 2.84 -14.28
C MET A 252 10.82 2.54 -15.73
N GLY A 253 9.96 3.36 -16.31
CA GLY A 253 9.50 3.18 -17.70
C GLY A 253 10.67 3.30 -18.69
N LEU A 254 11.53 4.29 -18.50
CA LEU A 254 12.74 4.44 -19.29
C LEU A 254 13.68 3.25 -19.11
N LEU A 255 13.94 2.83 -17.85
CA LEU A 255 14.79 1.67 -17.57
C LEU A 255 14.27 0.41 -18.28
N ASN A 256 12.99 0.09 -18.11
CA ASN A 256 12.36 -1.06 -18.76
C ASN A 256 12.42 -1.02 -20.31
N SER A 257 12.43 0.18 -20.90
CA SER A 257 12.56 0.33 -22.34
C SER A 257 13.98 0.10 -22.88
N LEU A 258 14.97 0.19 -22.02
CA LEU A 258 16.41 0.10 -22.39
C LEU A 258 17.01 -1.29 -22.14
N ILE A 259 16.34 -2.14 -21.37
CA ILE A 259 16.84 -3.47 -21.00
C ILE A 259 15.88 -4.58 -21.48
N PRO A 260 16.39 -5.80 -21.77
CA PRO A 260 15.54 -6.91 -22.20
C PRO A 260 14.67 -7.42 -21.05
N ASN A 261 13.50 -7.93 -21.38
CA ASN A 261 12.54 -8.51 -20.43
C ASN A 261 12.76 -10.00 -20.14
N GLN A 262 13.80 -10.59 -20.71
CA GLN A 262 14.25 -11.96 -20.43
C GLN A 262 15.57 -11.92 -19.66
N MET A 263 15.62 -12.61 -18.53
CA MET A 263 16.79 -12.60 -17.65
C MET A 263 18.05 -13.17 -18.32
N SER A 264 17.89 -14.19 -19.13
CA SER A 264 18.99 -14.80 -19.90
C SER A 264 19.64 -13.87 -20.94
N LEU A 265 18.96 -12.77 -21.32
CA LEU A 265 19.50 -11.76 -22.23
C LEU A 265 20.09 -10.56 -21.47
N LEU A 266 19.76 -10.41 -20.19
CA LEU A 266 20.19 -9.32 -19.33
C LEU A 266 21.36 -9.71 -18.42
N ILE A 267 21.21 -10.82 -17.73
CA ILE A 267 22.16 -11.32 -16.73
C ILE A 267 23.09 -12.36 -17.38
N ARG A 268 24.38 -12.26 -17.08
CA ARG A 268 25.38 -13.19 -17.58
C ARG A 268 25.07 -14.61 -17.18
N ASP A 269 25.24 -15.56 -18.11
CA ASP A 269 24.97 -16.99 -17.89
C ASP A 269 25.67 -17.54 -16.67
N THR A 270 26.91 -17.12 -16.39
CA THR A 270 27.67 -17.57 -15.23
C THR A 270 26.98 -17.20 -13.91
N CYS A 271 26.44 -15.99 -13.79
CA CYS A 271 25.73 -15.55 -12.60
C CYS A 271 24.35 -16.21 -12.51
N LEU A 272 23.59 -16.15 -13.61
CA LEU A 272 22.23 -16.68 -13.64
C LEU A 272 22.20 -18.20 -13.39
N ASN A 273 23.08 -18.96 -14.04
CA ASN A 273 23.16 -20.40 -13.87
C ASN A 273 23.63 -20.79 -12.46
N ASN A 274 24.58 -20.05 -11.87
CA ASN A 274 25.01 -20.32 -10.49
C ASN A 274 23.85 -20.09 -9.52
N PHE A 275 23.09 -19.04 -9.70
CA PHE A 275 21.89 -18.76 -8.88
C PHE A 275 20.83 -19.86 -9.06
N ILE A 276 20.46 -20.23 -10.29
CA ILE A 276 19.44 -21.23 -10.60
C ILE A 276 19.87 -22.63 -10.09
N ASN A 277 21.12 -23.04 -10.34
CA ASN A 277 21.60 -24.36 -9.95
C ASN A 277 21.70 -24.54 -8.43
N ASP A 278 21.77 -23.44 -7.69
CA ASP A 278 21.78 -23.46 -6.21
C ASP A 278 20.38 -23.29 -5.58
N SER A 279 19.32 -23.36 -6.36
CA SER A 279 17.93 -23.17 -5.91
C SER A 279 17.48 -24.14 -4.80
N ILE A 280 18.10 -25.34 -4.72
CA ILE A 280 17.81 -26.33 -3.69
C ILE A 280 18.55 -26.01 -2.38
N ASN A 281 19.85 -25.70 -2.46
CA ASN A 281 20.69 -25.47 -1.29
C ASN A 281 20.64 -24.03 -0.78
N LYS A 282 20.32 -23.08 -1.68
CA LYS A 282 20.18 -21.65 -1.41
C LYS A 282 21.40 -21.04 -0.70
N ASN A 283 22.64 -21.44 -1.05
CA ASN A 283 23.88 -20.91 -0.49
C ASN A 283 24.41 -19.68 -1.25
N HIS A 284 23.91 -19.44 -2.48
CA HIS A 284 24.31 -18.28 -3.26
C HIS A 284 23.88 -16.97 -2.57
N PRO A 285 24.71 -15.90 -2.54
CA PRO A 285 24.37 -14.65 -1.84
C PRO A 285 23.01 -14.04 -2.24
N TRP A 286 22.60 -14.23 -3.49
CA TRP A 286 21.27 -13.73 -3.94
C TRP A 286 20.12 -14.47 -3.24
N TRP A 287 20.24 -15.80 -3.01
CA TRP A 287 19.23 -16.54 -2.25
C TRP A 287 19.16 -16.07 -0.80
N HIS A 288 20.32 -15.84 -0.17
CA HIS A 288 20.35 -15.32 1.20
C HIS A 288 19.66 -13.96 1.30
N ALA A 289 19.95 -13.05 0.35
CA ALA A 289 19.32 -11.74 0.33
C ALA A 289 17.80 -11.81 0.09
N LEU A 290 17.31 -12.69 -0.80
CA LEU A 290 15.87 -12.88 -1.01
C LEU A 290 15.20 -13.45 0.25
N ILE A 291 15.77 -14.48 0.87
CA ILE A 291 15.24 -15.11 2.09
C ILE A 291 15.17 -14.12 3.26
N ASP A 292 16.18 -13.28 3.43
CA ASP A 292 16.23 -12.28 4.50
C ASP A 292 15.12 -11.23 4.37
N ASN A 293 14.59 -11.06 3.16
CA ASN A 293 13.50 -10.12 2.86
C ASN A 293 12.15 -10.80 2.60
N ASP A 294 12.03 -12.11 2.80
CA ASP A 294 10.76 -12.82 2.79
C ASP A 294 9.87 -12.40 3.97
N ASN A 295 8.62 -12.17 3.67
CA ASN A 295 7.65 -11.70 4.66
C ASN A 295 6.38 -12.57 4.71
N TYR A 296 6.43 -13.81 4.23
CA TYR A 296 5.27 -14.69 4.15
C TYR A 296 5.20 -15.78 5.25
N ASP A 297 6.35 -16.14 5.85
CA ASP A 297 6.44 -17.24 6.82
C ASP A 297 6.67 -16.72 8.23
N TRP A 298 5.58 -16.37 8.92
CA TRP A 298 5.57 -15.93 10.32
C TRP A 298 4.15 -16.05 10.91
N LEU A 299 3.97 -15.75 12.19
CA LEU A 299 2.69 -15.82 12.91
C LEU A 299 2.14 -14.41 13.17
N PRO A 300 1.21 -13.89 12.33
CA PRO A 300 0.49 -12.65 12.63
C PRO A 300 -0.38 -12.76 13.88
N LEU A 301 -0.23 -11.82 14.81
CA LEU A 301 -1.02 -11.76 16.05
C LEU A 301 -2.29 -10.90 15.90
N LYS A 302 -2.44 -10.20 14.78
CA LYS A 302 -3.54 -9.25 14.52
C LYS A 302 -4.17 -9.54 13.15
N PRO A 303 -5.40 -9.08 12.90
CA PRO A 303 -6.07 -9.26 11.62
C PRO A 303 -5.25 -8.74 10.44
N LEU A 304 -5.14 -9.57 9.39
CA LEU A 304 -4.36 -9.27 8.19
C LEU A 304 -5.15 -9.66 6.94
N ARG A 305 -5.28 -8.74 5.98
CA ARG A 305 -5.93 -8.95 4.69
C ARG A 305 -4.98 -8.58 3.56
N MET A 306 -4.61 -9.56 2.75
CA MET A 306 -3.79 -9.35 1.54
C MET A 306 -4.70 -9.19 0.34
N TYR A 307 -4.81 -7.97 -0.19
CA TYR A 307 -5.63 -7.71 -1.36
C TYR A 307 -4.83 -7.90 -2.63
N TYR A 308 -5.38 -8.63 -3.63
CA TYR A 308 -4.72 -8.96 -4.88
C TYR A 308 -5.69 -9.06 -6.06
N CYS A 309 -5.17 -9.02 -7.30
CA CYS A 309 -5.92 -9.31 -8.52
C CYS A 309 -5.25 -10.44 -9.31
N THR A 310 -6.08 -11.23 -10.02
CA THR A 310 -5.60 -12.48 -10.66
C THR A 310 -4.90 -12.28 -12.00
N ALA A 311 -5.02 -11.11 -12.65
CA ALA A 311 -4.30 -10.77 -13.86
C ALA A 311 -3.09 -9.85 -13.61
N ASP A 312 -2.63 -9.73 -12.36
CA ASP A 312 -1.44 -8.96 -11.99
C ASP A 312 -0.20 -9.56 -12.67
N GLU A 313 0.37 -8.80 -13.60
CA GLU A 313 1.51 -9.21 -14.43
C GLU A 313 2.87 -8.84 -13.82
N GLN A 314 2.86 -8.08 -12.71
CA GLN A 314 4.08 -7.63 -12.02
C GLN A 314 4.35 -8.46 -10.78
N ILE A 315 3.33 -8.66 -9.96
CA ILE A 315 3.41 -9.43 -8.72
C ILE A 315 2.48 -10.63 -8.84
N ALA A 316 3.04 -11.81 -8.92
CA ALA A 316 2.25 -13.05 -8.97
C ALA A 316 1.30 -13.11 -7.76
N TYR A 317 0.00 -13.14 -8.00
CA TYR A 317 -1.02 -13.14 -6.95
C TYR A 317 -0.90 -14.35 -5.99
N THR A 318 -0.23 -15.40 -6.43
CA THR A 318 0.09 -16.58 -5.61
C THR A 318 0.97 -16.23 -4.40
N ASN A 319 1.67 -15.08 -4.38
CA ASN A 319 2.33 -14.54 -3.18
C ASN A 319 1.34 -14.40 -2.01
N ALA A 320 0.16 -13.82 -2.26
CA ALA A 320 -0.86 -13.65 -1.23
C ALA A 320 -1.43 -14.99 -0.77
N LEU A 321 -1.66 -15.92 -1.69
CA LEU A 321 -2.18 -17.26 -1.37
C LEU A 321 -1.18 -18.09 -0.56
N ASN A 322 0.12 -18.04 -0.92
CA ASN A 322 1.17 -18.73 -0.18
C ASN A 322 1.33 -18.17 1.23
N ALA A 323 1.33 -16.84 1.36
CA ALA A 323 1.40 -16.17 2.65
C ALA A 323 0.20 -16.51 3.54
N GLU A 324 -1.03 -16.50 3.02
CA GLU A 324 -2.23 -16.92 3.74
C GLU A 324 -2.11 -18.37 4.25
N SER A 325 -1.77 -19.28 3.36
CA SER A 325 -1.63 -20.70 3.70
C SER A 325 -0.57 -20.93 4.77
N THR A 326 0.59 -20.32 4.62
CA THR A 326 1.72 -20.49 5.55
C THR A 326 1.42 -19.88 6.90
N MET A 327 0.92 -18.64 6.95
CA MET A 327 0.57 -17.96 8.20
C MET A 327 -0.54 -18.69 8.96
N ASN A 328 -1.57 -19.21 8.26
CA ASN A 328 -2.62 -20.02 8.88
C ASN A 328 -2.09 -21.35 9.42
N ASN A 329 -1.15 -22.00 8.72
CA ASN A 329 -0.48 -23.19 9.21
C ASN A 329 0.39 -22.90 10.45
N ASN A 330 0.95 -21.71 10.56
CA ASN A 330 1.67 -21.24 11.74
C ASN A 330 0.76 -20.90 12.92
N GLY A 331 -0.58 -20.95 12.73
CA GLY A 331 -1.58 -20.73 13.77
C GLY A 331 -2.18 -19.33 13.83
N ALA A 332 -2.08 -18.55 12.75
CA ALA A 332 -2.74 -17.25 12.68
C ALA A 332 -4.26 -17.37 12.81
N LEU A 333 -4.87 -16.44 13.56
CA LEU A 333 -6.30 -16.49 13.86
C LEU A 333 -7.18 -15.80 12.80
N ASP A 334 -6.65 -14.78 12.12
CA ASP A 334 -7.40 -13.95 11.18
C ASP A 334 -6.50 -13.40 10.06
N VAL A 335 -6.10 -14.28 9.14
CA VAL A 335 -5.34 -13.95 7.93
C VAL A 335 -6.12 -14.42 6.71
N GLN A 336 -6.31 -13.52 5.73
CA GLN A 336 -7.05 -13.82 4.51
C GLN A 336 -6.42 -13.14 3.29
N ALA A 337 -6.36 -13.88 2.18
CA ALA A 337 -6.05 -13.37 0.85
C ALA A 337 -7.36 -13.02 0.11
N MET A 338 -7.51 -11.76 -0.28
CA MET A 338 -8.74 -11.17 -0.79
C MET A 338 -8.62 -10.87 -2.28
N ASN A 339 -9.32 -11.64 -3.12
CA ASN A 339 -9.33 -11.43 -4.56
C ASN A 339 -10.21 -10.23 -4.96
N MET A 340 -9.60 -9.21 -5.55
CA MET A 340 -10.26 -7.97 -6.02
C MET A 340 -10.67 -8.01 -7.49
N GLY A 341 -10.60 -9.16 -8.12
CA GLY A 341 -11.02 -9.38 -9.52
C GLY A 341 -9.85 -9.69 -10.46
N ASN A 342 -10.17 -9.67 -11.75
CA ASN A 342 -9.22 -10.00 -12.80
C ASN A 342 -8.67 -8.72 -13.45
N ASN A 343 -7.96 -7.91 -12.66
CA ASN A 343 -7.30 -6.69 -13.13
C ASN A 343 -5.79 -6.91 -13.20
N ASP A 344 -5.13 -6.14 -14.06
CA ASP A 344 -3.66 -6.00 -14.08
C ASP A 344 -3.17 -5.25 -12.83
N HIS A 345 -1.86 -5.13 -12.67
CA HIS A 345 -1.25 -4.51 -11.48
C HIS A 345 -1.75 -3.07 -11.27
N GLY A 346 -1.80 -2.26 -12.33
CA GLY A 346 -2.30 -0.88 -12.26
C GLY A 346 -3.79 -0.79 -11.94
N GLY A 347 -4.60 -1.62 -12.58
CA GLY A 347 -6.05 -1.67 -12.38
C GLY A 347 -6.47 -2.20 -11.01
N CYS A 348 -5.59 -2.92 -10.32
CA CYS A 348 -5.86 -3.46 -8.99
C CYS A 348 -5.71 -2.43 -7.85
N ILE A 349 -5.02 -1.31 -8.07
CA ILE A 349 -4.76 -0.28 -7.04
C ILE A 349 -6.06 0.19 -6.39
N LEU A 350 -7.01 0.64 -7.19
CA LEU A 350 -8.24 1.24 -6.66
C LEU A 350 -9.13 0.24 -5.91
N PRO A 351 -9.48 -0.94 -6.45
CA PRO A 351 -10.29 -1.91 -5.71
C PRO A 351 -9.60 -2.41 -4.43
N ALA A 352 -8.29 -2.64 -4.44
CA ALA A 352 -7.56 -3.09 -3.27
C ALA A 352 -7.54 -2.03 -2.16
N LEU A 353 -7.14 -0.79 -2.48
CA LEU A 353 -7.04 0.28 -1.48
C LEU A 353 -8.40 0.76 -0.98
N SER A 354 -9.45 0.75 -1.84
CA SER A 354 -10.81 1.06 -1.40
C SER A 354 -11.33 0.00 -0.42
N SER A 355 -11.02 -1.27 -0.66
CA SER A 355 -11.40 -2.36 0.25
C SER A 355 -10.65 -2.26 1.58
N ALA A 356 -9.35 -1.97 1.56
CA ALA A 356 -8.56 -1.72 2.75
C ALA A 356 -9.10 -0.53 3.56
N PHE A 357 -9.40 0.60 2.90
CA PHE A 357 -9.99 1.77 3.54
C PHE A 357 -11.33 1.46 4.21
N ASN A 358 -12.25 0.80 3.49
CA ASN A 358 -13.56 0.45 4.03
C ASN A 358 -13.44 -0.54 5.21
N TRP A 359 -12.53 -1.50 5.12
CA TRP A 359 -12.29 -2.43 6.22
C TRP A 359 -11.76 -1.71 7.45
N PHE A 360 -10.83 -0.79 7.31
CA PHE A 360 -10.30 0.02 8.41
C PHE A 360 -11.36 0.94 9.01
N GLN A 361 -12.24 1.54 8.18
CA GLN A 361 -13.36 2.36 8.66
C GLN A 361 -14.32 1.57 9.57
N ASN A 362 -14.50 0.27 9.32
CA ASN A 362 -15.35 -0.58 10.14
C ASN A 362 -14.69 -1.00 11.46
N LEU A 363 -13.36 -0.97 11.55
CA LEU A 363 -12.60 -1.43 12.71
C LEU A 363 -12.17 -0.29 13.64
N ARG A 364 -11.96 0.91 13.11
CA ARG A 364 -11.47 2.03 13.91
C ARG A 364 -12.48 2.49 14.96
N THR A 365 -12.01 2.96 16.08
CA THR A 365 -12.84 3.70 17.02
C THR A 365 -13.18 5.08 16.45
N PRO A 366 -14.46 5.38 16.21
CA PRO A 366 -14.84 6.71 15.74
C PRO A 366 -14.59 7.74 16.85
N CYS A 367 -14.21 8.95 16.44
CA CYS A 367 -14.11 10.04 17.41
C CYS A 367 -15.45 10.33 18.08
N ASN A 368 -15.51 10.18 19.39
CA ASN A 368 -16.68 10.51 20.18
C ASN A 368 -16.71 12.01 20.44
N ILE A 369 -17.27 12.77 19.52
CA ILE A 369 -17.70 14.14 19.85
C ILE A 369 -18.88 14.00 20.81
N SER A 370 -18.71 14.39 22.08
CA SER A 370 -19.81 14.51 23.05
C SER A 370 -20.73 15.71 22.71
N SER A 371 -21.25 15.72 21.51
CA SER A 371 -22.32 16.61 21.04
C SER A 371 -23.15 15.87 20.00
N SER A 372 -24.22 15.28 20.41
CA SER A 372 -25.50 14.96 19.77
C SER A 372 -25.67 15.16 18.25
N ILE A 373 -24.72 14.75 17.43
CA ILE A 373 -25.01 14.37 16.05
C ILE A 373 -24.89 12.85 16.00
N ASN A 374 -25.95 12.18 16.38
CA ASN A 374 -26.16 10.80 16.01
C ASN A 374 -26.12 10.76 14.48
N ARG A 375 -24.98 10.41 13.88
CA ARG A 375 -24.99 9.87 12.53
C ARG A 375 -25.68 8.51 12.62
N ASN A 376 -26.96 8.48 12.51
CA ASN A 376 -27.67 7.25 12.30
C ASN A 376 -27.22 6.73 10.93
N LEU A 377 -26.26 5.81 10.90
CA LEU A 377 -25.92 5.06 9.70
C LEU A 377 -27.15 4.22 9.35
N ILE A 378 -27.60 4.31 8.12
CA ILE A 378 -28.69 3.47 7.63
C ILE A 378 -28.11 2.07 7.48
N SER A 379 -28.57 1.12 8.29
CA SER A 379 -28.22 -0.27 8.09
C SER A 379 -28.76 -0.74 6.74
N TYR A 380 -27.94 -1.42 5.95
CA TYR A 380 -28.29 -1.89 4.62
C TYR A 380 -27.59 -3.20 4.30
N ASP A 381 -28.23 -3.98 3.44
CA ASP A 381 -27.66 -5.17 2.81
C ASP A 381 -27.68 -5.01 1.29
N VAL A 382 -26.60 -5.41 0.63
CA VAL A 382 -26.46 -5.40 -0.83
C VAL A 382 -25.93 -6.73 -1.29
N TYR A 383 -26.72 -7.46 -2.07
CA TYR A 383 -26.36 -8.80 -2.53
C TYR A 383 -26.98 -9.18 -3.88
N PRO A 384 -26.28 -10.00 -4.69
CA PRO A 384 -24.88 -10.35 -4.57
C PRO A 384 -23.98 -9.14 -4.85
N ASN A 385 -22.83 -9.07 -4.22
CA ASN A 385 -21.78 -8.11 -4.59
C ASN A 385 -20.42 -8.84 -4.48
N PRO A 386 -19.71 -9.10 -5.60
CA PRO A 386 -20.02 -8.65 -6.98
C PRO A 386 -21.30 -9.24 -7.59
N PHE A 387 -21.92 -8.50 -8.51
CA PHE A 387 -23.16 -8.87 -9.17
C PHE A 387 -23.00 -9.03 -10.69
N THR A 388 -23.99 -9.68 -11.35
CA THR A 388 -24.03 -9.82 -12.83
C THR A 388 -25.25 -9.14 -13.43
N ASN A 389 -26.43 -9.75 -13.34
CA ASN A 389 -27.65 -9.26 -13.99
C ASN A 389 -28.66 -8.63 -13.02
N GLU A 390 -28.52 -8.92 -11.74
CA GLU A 390 -29.45 -8.50 -10.69
C GLU A 390 -28.69 -8.09 -9.44
N LEU A 391 -29.19 -7.11 -8.72
CA LEU A 391 -28.67 -6.62 -7.46
C LEU A 391 -29.82 -6.28 -6.52
N ASN A 392 -29.85 -6.88 -5.36
CA ASN A 392 -30.81 -6.60 -4.30
C ASN A 392 -30.21 -5.60 -3.32
N VAL A 393 -30.97 -4.58 -2.96
CA VAL A 393 -30.60 -3.60 -1.94
C VAL A 393 -31.73 -3.48 -0.93
N GLN A 394 -31.41 -3.68 0.34
CA GLN A 394 -32.34 -3.58 1.46
C GLN A 394 -31.83 -2.54 2.46
N PHE A 395 -32.71 -1.70 2.97
CA PHE A 395 -32.41 -0.70 3.98
C PHE A 395 -33.28 -0.90 5.22
N ALA A 396 -32.76 -0.58 6.40
CA ALA A 396 -33.51 -0.65 7.64
C ALA A 396 -34.69 0.35 7.71
N GLU A 397 -34.59 1.45 6.94
CA GLU A 397 -35.62 2.48 6.82
C GLU A 397 -35.84 2.88 5.35
N LYS A 398 -36.88 3.67 5.08
CA LYS A 398 -37.11 4.23 3.75
C LYS A 398 -36.08 5.32 3.42
N VAL A 399 -35.49 5.24 2.23
CA VAL A 399 -34.44 6.12 1.76
C VAL A 399 -34.71 6.64 0.35
N ASN A 400 -34.11 7.77 0.00
CA ASN A 400 -33.95 8.19 -1.39
C ASN A 400 -32.65 7.55 -1.90
N LEU A 401 -32.78 6.65 -2.87
CA LEU A 401 -31.68 5.86 -3.43
C LEU A 401 -31.23 6.47 -4.75
N SER A 402 -29.94 6.68 -4.88
CA SER A 402 -29.30 7.05 -6.15
C SER A 402 -28.14 6.10 -6.44
N VAL A 403 -27.97 5.70 -7.71
CA VAL A 403 -26.86 4.87 -8.17
C VAL A 403 -26.11 5.62 -9.25
N TYR A 404 -24.77 5.67 -9.14
CA TYR A 404 -23.89 6.38 -10.05
C TYR A 404 -22.82 5.45 -10.61
N THR A 405 -22.38 5.75 -11.82
CA THR A 405 -21.13 5.24 -12.37
C THR A 405 -19.94 5.97 -11.72
N MET A 406 -18.73 5.45 -11.88
CA MET A 406 -17.50 6.06 -11.32
C MET A 406 -17.17 7.44 -11.90
N ASP A 407 -17.62 7.75 -13.11
CA ASP A 407 -17.50 9.07 -13.75
C ASP A 407 -18.63 10.05 -13.31
N GLY A 408 -19.45 9.64 -12.34
CA GLY A 408 -20.49 10.50 -11.75
C GLY A 408 -21.81 10.54 -12.49
N LYS A 409 -22.00 9.73 -13.54
CA LYS A 409 -23.26 9.66 -14.27
C LYS A 409 -24.32 8.96 -13.41
N LEU A 410 -25.45 9.62 -13.18
CA LEU A 410 -26.61 9.04 -12.50
C LEU A 410 -27.28 7.97 -13.38
N LEU A 411 -27.43 6.77 -12.85
CA LEU A 411 -28.12 5.65 -13.50
C LEU A 411 -29.53 5.42 -12.96
N ILE A 412 -29.69 5.51 -11.64
CA ILE A 412 -30.95 5.28 -10.94
C ILE A 412 -31.15 6.37 -9.91
N ASN A 413 -32.37 6.85 -9.82
CA ASN A 413 -32.85 7.67 -8.73
C ASN A 413 -34.26 7.21 -8.35
N LYS A 414 -34.45 6.83 -7.09
CA LYS A 414 -35.72 6.35 -6.54
C LYS A 414 -35.95 6.93 -5.15
N ASP A 415 -37.14 7.40 -4.92
CA ASP A 415 -37.55 7.95 -3.64
C ASP A 415 -38.32 6.89 -2.83
N ASP A 416 -38.27 6.99 -1.50
CA ASP A 416 -39.03 6.16 -0.56
C ASP A 416 -38.78 4.64 -0.67
N VAL A 417 -37.54 4.25 -0.97
CA VAL A 417 -37.14 2.84 -1.15
C VAL A 417 -36.73 2.22 0.18
N GLN A 418 -37.26 1.05 0.50
CA GLN A 418 -36.80 0.22 1.61
C GLN A 418 -36.15 -1.09 1.10
N ASN A 419 -36.77 -1.70 0.07
CA ASN A 419 -36.24 -2.88 -0.61
C ASN A 419 -36.36 -2.65 -2.11
N ILE A 420 -35.32 -2.95 -2.86
CA ILE A 420 -35.33 -2.83 -4.31
C ILE A 420 -34.46 -3.90 -4.95
N GLU A 421 -34.99 -4.49 -6.01
CA GLU A 421 -34.24 -5.31 -6.95
C GLU A 421 -33.90 -4.47 -8.19
N LEU A 422 -32.64 -4.39 -8.52
CA LEU A 422 -32.13 -3.65 -9.67
C LEU A 422 -31.76 -4.62 -10.77
N VAL A 423 -32.42 -4.51 -11.91
CA VAL A 423 -32.02 -5.22 -13.14
C VAL A 423 -30.84 -4.48 -13.76
N THR A 424 -29.71 -5.13 -13.77
CA THR A 424 -28.41 -4.54 -14.16
C THR A 424 -27.84 -5.13 -15.44
N SER A 425 -28.58 -5.95 -16.15
CA SER A 425 -28.13 -6.64 -17.37
C SER A 425 -27.58 -5.72 -18.45
N ASN A 426 -28.03 -4.48 -18.51
CA ASN A 426 -27.60 -3.44 -19.47
C ASN A 426 -26.51 -2.51 -18.91
N TRP A 427 -25.98 -2.75 -17.70
CA TRP A 427 -24.87 -1.98 -17.16
C TRP A 427 -23.55 -2.53 -17.67
N SER A 428 -22.55 -1.68 -17.84
CA SER A 428 -21.19 -2.11 -18.17
C SER A 428 -20.52 -2.79 -17.00
N LYS A 429 -19.55 -3.66 -17.25
CA LYS A 429 -18.68 -4.17 -16.19
C LYS A 429 -17.93 -3.02 -15.51
N GLY A 430 -17.81 -3.05 -14.19
CA GLY A 430 -17.14 -2.00 -13.45
C GLY A 430 -17.74 -1.73 -12.06
N ILE A 431 -17.28 -0.63 -11.48
CA ILE A 431 -17.65 -0.19 -10.15
C ILE A 431 -18.76 0.86 -10.23
N TYR A 432 -19.71 0.80 -9.29
CA TYR A 432 -20.83 1.72 -9.14
C TYR A 432 -20.94 2.17 -7.68
N ILE A 433 -21.52 3.34 -7.48
CA ILE A 433 -21.72 3.93 -6.15
C ILE A 433 -23.23 4.01 -5.88
N ILE A 434 -23.66 3.39 -4.79
CA ILE A 434 -24.98 3.60 -4.21
C ILE A 434 -24.88 4.75 -3.21
N LYS A 435 -25.81 5.70 -3.30
CA LYS A 435 -26.06 6.73 -2.28
C LYS A 435 -27.48 6.57 -1.77
N ALA A 436 -27.64 6.42 -0.47
CA ALA A 436 -28.92 6.37 0.21
C ALA A 436 -29.05 7.52 1.20
N LYS A 437 -30.14 8.27 1.11
CA LYS A 437 -30.48 9.36 2.02
C LYS A 437 -31.79 9.04 2.73
N GLY A 438 -31.72 8.81 4.02
CA GLY A 438 -32.87 8.68 4.91
C GLY A 438 -33.34 10.03 5.47
N SER A 439 -34.20 9.99 6.47
CA SER A 439 -34.76 11.19 7.11
C SER A 439 -33.72 11.99 7.88
N ALA A 440 -32.73 11.34 8.49
CA ALA A 440 -31.68 11.95 9.33
C ALA A 440 -30.28 11.32 9.09
N ALA A 441 -30.13 10.47 8.07
CA ALA A 441 -28.91 9.71 7.84
C ALA A 441 -28.59 9.57 6.34
N TYR A 442 -27.30 9.36 6.06
CA TYR A 442 -26.79 9.04 4.72
C TYR A 442 -26.01 7.75 4.77
N GLN A 443 -26.10 6.97 3.69
CA GLN A 443 -25.27 5.78 3.50
C GLN A 443 -24.76 5.73 2.07
N ASN A 444 -23.51 5.33 1.90
CA ASN A 444 -22.90 5.06 0.60
C ASN A 444 -22.41 3.60 0.57
N ALA A 445 -22.52 2.96 -0.58
CA ALA A 445 -22.00 1.62 -0.82
C ALA A 445 -21.31 1.57 -2.17
N ILE A 446 -20.23 0.80 -2.25
CA ILE A 446 -19.55 0.48 -3.50
C ILE A 446 -20.01 -0.93 -3.92
N ILE A 447 -20.41 -1.04 -5.17
CA ILE A 447 -20.88 -2.30 -5.76
C ILE A 447 -20.10 -2.57 -7.04
N THR A 448 -19.82 -3.84 -7.31
CA THR A 448 -18.99 -4.26 -8.46
C THR A 448 -19.78 -5.17 -9.37
N LYS A 449 -19.86 -4.82 -10.67
CA LYS A 449 -20.44 -5.65 -11.73
C LYS A 449 -19.34 -6.43 -12.45
N LEU A 450 -19.54 -7.76 -12.55
CA LEU A 450 -18.68 -8.71 -13.29
C LEU A 450 -19.00 -8.77 -14.78
#